data_af35c4b1a8549aec3500f7d3938f494d
#
_entry.id   af35c4b1a8549aec3500f7d3938f494d
#
_cell.length_a   1.000
_cell.length_b   1.000
_cell.length_c   1.000
_cell.angle_alpha   90.00
_cell.angle_beta   90.00
_cell.angle_gamma   90.00
#
_symmetry.space_group_name_H-M   'P 1'
#
loop_
_entity.id
_entity.type
_entity.pdbx_description
1 polymer ?
#
loop_
_entity_poly.entity_id
_entity_poly.type
_entity_poly.pdbx_seq_one_letter_code
_entity_poly.pdbx_strand_id
1 'polypeptide(L)'
;MTVARVMVPVLTLMNANGSVDEGACSAYAERAGATWLDLFLVSGTIGGGESSTPTVRRRVLELWAARVPKDRLLACVWAPDDLAHAADCGVRPIVVLRDLADAAAMHSVLAELPADAFVYSHPNYTPTTFTPAVAETARRAGMQPAGGKICKVSLDDVRDLRAATGDGFQLYDGRCRHVAESVRAGAALMCDERGVPCHLVCAQAEADAPTEHRSTGDDGLAVVVDLPIAPVIDLSTRRRIA
;
A
#
# COMPACT_ATOMS: atom_id res chain seq x y z
N MET A 1 1.69 -20.03 12.82
CA MET A 1 2.06 -19.50 11.48
C MET A 1 1.40 -18.16 11.34
N THR A 2 2.16 -17.10 11.15
CA THR A 2 1.61 -15.76 10.92
C THR A 2 1.18 -15.70 9.47
N VAL A 3 -0.12 -15.54 9.21
CA VAL A 3 -0.63 -15.33 7.85
C VAL A 3 -0.07 -14.00 7.35
N ALA A 4 0.62 -14.02 6.22
CA ALA A 4 1.13 -12.81 5.61
C ALA A 4 -0.06 -11.93 5.16
N ARG A 5 -0.08 -10.67 5.59
CA ARG A 5 -1.10 -9.70 5.17
C ARG A 5 -0.71 -9.09 3.84
N VAL A 6 -1.69 -8.86 2.98
CA VAL A 6 -1.48 -8.30 1.65
C VAL A 6 -2.18 -6.96 1.52
N MET A 7 -1.41 -5.92 1.17
CA MET A 7 -1.91 -4.59 0.82
C MET A 7 -1.82 -4.38 -0.68
N VAL A 8 -2.90 -3.92 -1.29
CA VAL A 8 -3.00 -3.70 -2.73
C VAL A 8 -3.25 -2.23 -3.02
N PRO A 9 -2.34 -1.53 -3.73
CA PRO A 9 -2.64 -0.21 -4.25
C PRO A 9 -3.66 -0.32 -5.39
N VAL A 10 -4.75 0.43 -5.24
CA VAL A 10 -5.85 0.39 -6.20
C VAL A 10 -5.73 1.47 -7.27
N LEU A 11 -6.30 1.21 -8.44
CA LEU A 11 -6.33 2.16 -9.55
C LEU A 11 -7.46 3.18 -9.37
N THR A 12 -7.21 4.41 -9.81
CA THR A 12 -8.24 5.41 -10.07
C THR A 12 -8.64 5.30 -11.53
N LEU A 13 -9.88 4.88 -11.79
CA LEU A 13 -10.39 4.75 -13.16
C LEU A 13 -10.98 6.09 -13.61
N MET A 14 -10.52 6.56 -14.75
CA MET A 14 -10.83 7.90 -15.27
C MET A 14 -11.52 7.79 -16.63
N ASN A 15 -12.47 8.68 -16.85
CA ASN A 15 -13.06 8.92 -18.17
C ASN A 15 -12.05 9.59 -19.10
N ALA A 16 -12.31 9.55 -20.40
CA ALA A 16 -11.48 10.21 -21.41
C ALA A 16 -11.36 11.74 -21.23
N ASN A 17 -12.32 12.36 -20.54
CA ASN A 17 -12.31 13.80 -20.23
C ASN A 17 -11.55 14.14 -18.93
N GLY A 18 -10.92 13.16 -18.27
CA GLY A 18 -10.17 13.36 -17.04
C GLY A 18 -10.99 13.43 -15.76
N SER A 19 -12.30 13.17 -15.79
CA SER A 19 -13.12 12.97 -14.59
C SER A 19 -13.03 11.53 -14.09
N VAL A 20 -13.35 11.30 -12.81
CA VAL A 20 -13.44 9.93 -12.26
C VAL A 20 -14.57 9.17 -12.94
N ASP A 21 -14.30 7.97 -13.43
CA ASP A 21 -15.34 7.04 -13.85
C ASP A 21 -15.92 6.37 -12.60
N GLU A 22 -16.96 6.98 -12.05
CA GLU A 22 -17.57 6.53 -10.80
C GLU A 22 -18.19 5.13 -10.91
N GLY A 23 -18.75 4.80 -12.08
CA GLY A 23 -19.32 3.48 -12.32
C GLY A 23 -18.26 2.39 -12.33
N ALA A 24 -17.18 2.61 -13.08
CA ALA A 24 -16.07 1.67 -13.15
C ALA A 24 -15.34 1.56 -11.81
N CYS A 25 -15.07 2.69 -11.11
CA CYS A 25 -14.46 2.67 -9.78
C CYS A 25 -15.32 1.90 -8.76
N SER A 26 -16.62 2.09 -8.80
CA SER A 26 -17.56 1.41 -7.91
C SER A 26 -17.59 -0.09 -8.15
N ALA A 27 -17.73 -0.53 -9.40
CA ALA A 27 -17.71 -1.93 -9.76
C ALA A 27 -16.36 -2.60 -9.45
N TYR A 28 -15.26 -1.84 -9.59
CA TYR A 28 -13.93 -2.31 -9.19
C TYR A 28 -13.83 -2.50 -7.67
N ALA A 29 -14.30 -1.53 -6.88
CA ALA A 29 -14.30 -1.61 -5.43
C ALA A 29 -15.15 -2.79 -4.91
N GLU A 30 -16.33 -3.04 -5.50
CA GLU A 30 -17.19 -4.19 -5.15
C GLU A 30 -16.47 -5.51 -5.38
N ARG A 31 -15.87 -5.70 -6.56
CA ARG A 31 -15.11 -6.92 -6.87
C ARG A 31 -13.90 -7.10 -5.95
N ALA A 32 -13.15 -6.02 -5.70
CA ALA A 32 -12.01 -6.03 -4.79
C ALA A 32 -12.44 -6.39 -3.37
N GLY A 33 -13.54 -5.80 -2.88
CA GLY A 33 -14.09 -6.07 -1.55
C GLY A 33 -14.51 -7.54 -1.34
N ALA A 34 -14.88 -8.24 -2.41
CA ALA A 34 -15.22 -9.66 -2.37
C ALA A 34 -13.99 -10.61 -2.31
N THR A 35 -12.76 -10.08 -2.43
CA THR A 35 -11.53 -10.87 -2.37
C THR A 35 -11.05 -11.11 -0.94
N TRP A 36 -10.11 -12.02 -0.77
CA TRP A 36 -9.45 -12.32 0.50
C TRP A 36 -8.34 -11.32 0.87
N LEU A 37 -8.02 -10.35 0.02
CA LEU A 37 -6.97 -9.35 0.25
C LEU A 37 -7.25 -8.54 1.52
N ASP A 38 -6.21 -8.24 2.30
CA ASP A 38 -6.38 -7.63 3.62
C ASP A 38 -6.63 -6.13 3.56
N LEU A 39 -5.86 -5.41 2.74
CA LEU A 39 -5.90 -3.95 2.68
C LEU A 39 -5.87 -3.44 1.24
N PHE A 40 -6.60 -2.36 1.01
CA PHE A 40 -6.60 -1.61 -0.23
C PHE A 40 -6.07 -0.19 0.01
N LEU A 41 -4.98 0.16 -0.67
CA LEU A 41 -4.38 1.49 -0.61
C LEU A 41 -5.01 2.38 -1.69
N VAL A 42 -5.92 3.25 -1.27
CA VAL A 42 -6.65 4.17 -2.15
C VAL A 42 -5.83 5.42 -2.41
N SER A 43 -5.80 5.88 -3.65
CA SER A 43 -5.05 7.06 -4.10
C SER A 43 -3.55 6.99 -3.82
N GLY A 44 -2.96 5.78 -3.82
CA GLY A 44 -1.51 5.62 -3.79
C GLY A 44 -0.85 6.07 -5.11
N THR A 45 0.48 5.95 -5.22
CA THR A 45 1.24 6.32 -6.43
C THR A 45 0.73 5.60 -7.68
N ILE A 46 0.47 4.30 -7.58
CA ILE A 46 -0.08 3.48 -8.70
C ILE A 46 -1.47 3.97 -9.11
N GLY A 47 -2.28 4.40 -8.14
CA GLY A 47 -3.60 5.00 -8.39
C GLY A 47 -3.54 6.46 -8.88
N GLY A 48 -2.35 7.00 -9.13
CA GLY A 48 -2.19 8.38 -9.60
C GLY A 48 -2.48 9.43 -8.52
N GLY A 49 -2.46 9.06 -7.23
CA GLY A 49 -2.85 9.98 -6.13
C GLY A 49 -1.99 11.22 -6.05
N GLU A 50 -0.68 11.11 -6.35
CA GLU A 50 0.24 12.26 -6.35
C GLU A 50 -0.14 13.33 -7.38
N SER A 51 -0.51 12.92 -8.59
CA SER A 51 -0.90 13.81 -9.70
C SER A 51 -2.37 14.19 -9.68
N SER A 52 -3.18 13.56 -8.85
CA SER A 52 -4.61 13.84 -8.74
C SER A 52 -4.90 15.08 -7.90
N THR A 53 -5.96 15.81 -8.26
CA THR A 53 -6.45 16.90 -7.42
C THR A 53 -7.04 16.36 -6.09
N PRO A 54 -7.09 17.18 -5.03
CA PRO A 54 -7.75 16.79 -3.79
C PRO A 54 -9.21 16.32 -4.00
N THR A 55 -9.94 16.97 -4.89
CA THR A 55 -11.32 16.60 -5.23
C THR A 55 -11.42 15.19 -5.83
N VAL A 56 -10.51 14.83 -6.72
CA VAL A 56 -10.43 13.47 -7.29
C VAL A 56 -10.12 12.45 -6.19
N ARG A 57 -9.12 12.70 -5.35
CA ARG A 57 -8.75 11.78 -4.27
C ARG A 57 -9.91 11.56 -3.28
N ARG A 58 -10.59 12.65 -2.90
CA ARG A 58 -11.79 12.59 -2.06
C ARG A 58 -12.86 11.72 -2.68
N ARG A 59 -13.21 11.98 -3.93
CA ARG A 59 -14.27 11.23 -4.60
C ARG A 59 -13.96 9.75 -4.70
N VAL A 60 -12.73 9.39 -5.04
CA VAL A 60 -12.30 7.99 -5.11
C VAL A 60 -12.39 7.32 -3.73
N LEU A 61 -11.96 8.00 -2.66
CA LEU A 61 -12.06 7.45 -1.31
C LEU A 61 -13.53 7.20 -0.89
N GLU A 62 -14.43 8.13 -1.17
CA GLU A 62 -15.87 7.99 -0.89
C GLU A 62 -16.46 6.77 -1.63
N LEU A 63 -16.12 6.57 -2.90
CA LEU A 63 -16.58 5.44 -3.70
C LEU A 63 -16.14 4.10 -3.11
N TRP A 64 -14.88 4.02 -2.66
CA TRP A 64 -14.33 2.84 -2.02
C TRP A 64 -14.94 2.62 -0.62
N ALA A 65 -15.03 3.66 0.20
CA ALA A 65 -15.57 3.57 1.57
C ALA A 65 -17.06 3.20 1.61
N ALA A 66 -17.79 3.43 0.52
CA ALA A 66 -19.18 3.02 0.38
C ALA A 66 -19.35 1.52 0.05
N ARG A 67 -18.28 0.81 -0.36
CA ARG A 67 -18.37 -0.55 -0.92
C ARG A 67 -17.47 -1.58 -0.24
N VAL A 68 -16.42 -1.12 0.40
CA VAL A 68 -15.43 -1.98 1.06
C VAL A 68 -15.44 -1.65 2.56
N PRO A 69 -15.37 -2.66 3.45
CA PRO A 69 -15.22 -2.42 4.87
C PRO A 69 -14.04 -1.49 5.17
N LYS A 70 -14.28 -0.47 6.00
CA LYS A 70 -13.35 0.62 6.24
C LYS A 70 -12.03 0.18 6.89
N ASP A 71 -12.07 -0.89 7.68
CA ASP A 71 -10.90 -1.53 8.29
C ASP A 71 -9.98 -2.21 7.27
N ARG A 72 -10.48 -2.44 6.04
CA ARG A 72 -9.72 -2.93 4.89
C ARG A 72 -9.24 -1.82 3.95
N LEU A 73 -9.41 -0.55 4.33
CA LEU A 73 -9.00 0.61 3.52
C LEU A 73 -7.85 1.37 4.20
N LEU A 74 -6.95 1.89 3.38
CA LEU A 74 -5.99 2.92 3.74
C LEU A 74 -6.13 4.08 2.75
N ALA A 75 -6.37 5.29 3.25
CA ALA A 75 -6.42 6.51 2.46
C ALA A 75 -5.02 7.12 2.35
N CYS A 76 -4.47 7.19 1.14
CA CYS A 76 -3.16 7.82 0.93
C CYS A 76 -3.27 9.34 1.06
N VAL A 77 -2.56 9.89 2.03
CA VAL A 77 -2.56 11.31 2.38
C VAL A 77 -1.39 12.00 1.69
N TRP A 78 -1.68 12.84 0.73
CA TRP A 78 -0.72 13.65 -0.04
C TRP A 78 -0.68 15.11 0.43
N ALA A 79 -1.74 15.57 1.10
CA ALA A 79 -1.90 16.92 1.62
C ALA A 79 -2.68 16.89 2.95
N PRO A 80 -2.56 17.92 3.81
CA PRO A 80 -3.28 17.97 5.11
C PRO A 80 -4.78 17.74 5.00
N ASP A 81 -5.42 18.28 3.97
CA ASP A 81 -6.86 18.10 3.74
C ASP A 81 -7.28 16.65 3.50
N ASP A 82 -6.38 15.82 2.95
CA ASP A 82 -6.66 14.39 2.76
C ASP A 82 -6.76 13.65 4.10
N LEU A 83 -6.01 14.10 5.12
CA LEU A 83 -6.05 13.50 6.45
C LEU A 83 -7.41 13.74 7.11
N ALA A 84 -7.91 14.98 7.07
CA ALA A 84 -9.24 15.32 7.59
C ALA A 84 -10.33 14.51 6.86
N HIS A 85 -10.25 14.41 5.54
CA HIS A 85 -11.22 13.67 4.75
C HIS A 85 -11.18 12.15 5.02
N ALA A 86 -9.99 11.57 5.24
CA ALA A 86 -9.88 10.18 5.65
C ALA A 86 -10.60 9.92 6.98
N ALA A 87 -10.45 10.84 7.94
CA ALA A 87 -11.16 10.77 9.22
C ALA A 87 -12.68 10.89 9.05
N ASP A 88 -13.17 11.82 8.22
CA ASP A 88 -14.60 11.97 7.91
C ASP A 88 -15.19 10.70 7.28
N CYS A 89 -14.43 10.02 6.45
CA CYS A 89 -14.82 8.71 5.87
C CYS A 89 -14.70 7.55 6.88
N GLY A 90 -14.04 7.74 8.02
CA GLY A 90 -13.72 6.71 9.00
C GLY A 90 -12.71 5.68 8.45
N VAL A 91 -11.81 6.11 7.56
CA VAL A 91 -10.78 5.29 6.93
C VAL A 91 -9.42 5.67 7.51
N ARG A 92 -8.60 4.66 7.84
CA ARG A 92 -7.26 4.89 8.36
C ARG A 92 -6.37 5.59 7.33
N PRO A 93 -5.63 6.64 7.72
CA PRO A 93 -4.71 7.31 6.82
C PRO A 93 -3.39 6.53 6.67
N ILE A 94 -2.78 6.64 5.50
CA ILE A 94 -1.37 6.37 5.28
C ILE A 94 -0.70 7.64 4.76
N VAL A 95 0.14 8.24 5.59
CA VAL A 95 0.71 9.57 5.34
C VAL A 95 2.01 9.43 4.56
N VAL A 96 2.08 10.08 3.41
CA VAL A 96 3.30 10.13 2.60
C VAL A 96 4.31 11.04 3.28
N LEU A 97 5.44 10.46 3.68
CA LEU A 97 6.55 11.22 4.25
C LEU A 97 7.26 12.00 3.13
N ARG A 98 7.13 13.32 3.13
CA ARG A 98 7.62 14.20 2.06
C ARG A 98 8.47 15.33 2.63
N ASP A 99 9.50 15.72 1.86
CA ASP A 99 10.31 16.93 2.08
C ASP A 99 10.88 17.05 3.51
N LEU A 100 11.15 15.92 4.16
CA LEU A 100 11.69 15.87 5.51
C LEU A 100 13.20 16.04 5.46
N ALA A 101 13.68 17.13 6.03
CA ALA A 101 15.10 17.49 6.00
C ALA A 101 15.95 16.51 6.82
N ASP A 102 15.45 16.08 7.98
CA ASP A 102 16.19 15.27 8.94
C ASP A 102 15.25 14.41 9.83
N ALA A 103 15.86 13.65 10.73
CA ALA A 103 15.15 12.80 11.67
C ALA A 103 14.28 13.60 12.68
N ALA A 104 14.63 14.83 13.01
CA ALA A 104 13.82 15.66 13.92
C ALA A 104 12.51 16.08 13.24
N ALA A 105 12.58 16.50 11.97
CA ALA A 105 11.39 16.78 11.16
C ALA A 105 10.51 15.53 11.03
N MET A 106 11.11 14.36 10.83
CA MET A 106 10.38 13.08 10.81
C MET A 106 9.64 12.83 12.14
N HIS A 107 10.33 12.95 13.27
CA HIS A 107 9.71 12.75 14.59
C HIS A 107 8.59 13.76 14.88
N SER A 108 8.74 15.00 14.44
CA SER A 108 7.66 16.00 14.56
C SER A 108 6.40 15.58 13.81
N VAL A 109 6.55 15.07 12.59
CA VAL A 109 5.42 14.53 11.82
C VAL A 109 4.80 13.33 12.53
N LEU A 110 5.63 12.38 12.98
CA LEU A 110 5.11 11.16 13.64
C LEU A 110 4.33 11.48 14.93
N ALA A 111 4.74 12.51 15.67
CA ALA A 111 4.07 12.92 16.91
C ALA A 111 2.65 13.49 16.69
N GLU A 112 2.36 13.98 15.49
CA GLU A 112 1.06 14.55 15.12
C GLU A 112 0.12 13.55 14.45
N LEU A 113 0.60 12.33 14.14
CA LEU A 113 -0.22 11.33 13.46
C LEU A 113 -1.28 10.74 14.39
N PRO A 114 -2.48 10.42 13.85
CA PRO A 114 -3.44 9.56 14.56
C PRO A 114 -2.80 8.22 14.96
N ALA A 115 -3.21 7.65 16.08
CA ALA A 115 -2.63 6.42 16.63
C ALA A 115 -2.76 5.20 15.71
N ASP A 116 -3.75 5.19 14.82
CA ASP A 116 -4.01 4.14 13.84
C ASP A 116 -3.43 4.46 12.44
N ALA A 117 -2.72 5.59 12.31
CA ALA A 117 -2.11 6.01 11.06
C ALA A 117 -0.97 5.08 10.63
N PHE A 118 -0.80 5.01 9.32
CA PHE A 118 0.34 4.38 8.66
C PHE A 118 1.26 5.46 8.07
N VAL A 119 2.51 5.10 7.82
CA VAL A 119 3.45 5.95 7.08
C VAL A 119 3.79 5.33 5.73
N TYR A 120 3.95 6.18 4.71
CA TYR A 120 4.47 5.79 3.41
C TYR A 120 5.86 6.41 3.24
N SER A 121 6.90 5.60 3.38
CA SER A 121 8.29 6.01 3.25
C SER A 121 8.85 5.56 1.90
N HIS A 122 9.29 6.54 1.10
CA HIS A 122 9.89 6.29 -0.20
C HIS A 122 10.98 7.36 -0.47
N PRO A 123 12.21 6.97 -0.83
CA PRO A 123 13.33 7.92 -1.00
C PRO A 123 13.13 8.92 -2.15
N ASN A 124 12.15 8.72 -3.04
CA ASN A 124 11.81 9.72 -4.05
C ASN A 124 11.04 10.93 -3.47
N TYR A 125 10.44 10.80 -2.29
CA TYR A 125 9.63 11.86 -1.67
C TYR A 125 10.37 12.62 -0.58
N THR A 126 11.36 11.98 0.04
CA THR A 126 12.16 12.60 1.09
C THR A 126 13.56 11.96 1.16
N PRO A 127 14.63 12.74 1.38
CA PRO A 127 15.94 12.18 1.68
C PRO A 127 15.98 11.44 3.02
N THR A 128 15.11 11.83 3.96
CA THR A 128 15.02 11.20 5.29
C THR A 128 13.90 10.15 5.29
N THR A 129 14.28 8.89 5.13
CA THR A 129 13.35 7.76 5.13
C THR A 129 13.07 7.23 6.54
N PHE A 130 12.02 6.42 6.69
CA PHE A 130 11.70 5.74 7.95
C PHE A 130 12.66 4.58 8.17
N THR A 131 13.82 4.88 8.80
CA THR A 131 14.90 3.93 9.08
C THR A 131 14.67 3.18 10.40
N PRO A 132 15.41 2.07 10.67
CA PRO A 132 15.37 1.40 11.97
C PRO A 132 15.63 2.33 13.16
N ALA A 133 16.60 3.26 13.02
CA ALA A 133 16.92 4.22 14.08
C ALA A 133 15.76 5.19 14.37
N VAL A 134 15.10 5.69 13.32
CA VAL A 134 13.89 6.53 13.44
C VAL A 134 12.76 5.74 14.09
N ALA A 135 12.54 4.50 13.64
CA ALA A 135 11.50 3.62 14.16
C ALA A 135 11.69 3.31 15.65
N GLU A 136 12.92 3.00 16.06
CA GLU A 136 13.25 2.74 17.46
C GLU A 136 13.01 3.96 18.35
N THR A 137 13.44 5.15 17.89
CA THR A 137 13.21 6.40 18.62
C THR A 137 11.73 6.71 18.72
N ALA A 138 10.97 6.58 17.65
CA ALA A 138 9.51 6.78 17.64
C ALA A 138 8.82 5.82 18.61
N ARG A 139 9.20 4.54 18.62
CA ARG A 139 8.65 3.54 19.53
C ARG A 139 8.91 3.87 21.00
N ARG A 140 10.14 4.26 21.34
CA ARG A 140 10.51 4.65 22.72
C ARG A 140 9.76 5.89 23.19
N ALA A 141 9.48 6.81 22.28
CA ALA A 141 8.74 8.04 22.57
C ALA A 141 7.21 7.90 22.51
N GLY A 142 6.68 6.71 22.22
CA GLY A 142 5.24 6.48 22.09
C GLY A 142 4.61 7.10 20.83
N MET A 143 5.43 7.43 19.82
CA MET A 143 5.01 8.05 18.54
C MET A 143 5.02 7.05 17.37
N GLN A 144 5.11 5.76 17.66
CA GLN A 144 5.17 4.75 16.60
C GLN A 144 3.82 4.67 15.87
N PRO A 145 3.78 4.81 14.53
CA PRO A 145 2.54 4.60 13.77
C PRO A 145 2.11 3.12 13.83
N ALA A 146 0.86 2.84 13.49
CA ALA A 146 0.31 1.49 13.48
C ALA A 146 0.96 0.58 12.42
N GLY A 147 1.54 1.18 11.38
CA GLY A 147 2.23 0.45 10.33
C GLY A 147 2.90 1.36 9.31
N GLY A 148 3.48 0.75 8.28
CA GLY A 148 4.10 1.51 7.21
C GLY A 148 4.35 0.71 5.94
N LYS A 149 4.22 1.40 4.81
CA LYS A 149 4.72 0.98 3.51
C LYS A 149 6.11 1.54 3.33
N ILE A 150 7.11 0.67 3.32
CA ILE A 150 8.51 1.07 3.22
C ILE A 150 9.06 0.59 1.87
N CYS A 151 9.55 1.53 1.07
CA CYS A 151 10.01 1.27 -0.29
C CYS A 151 11.52 1.38 -0.41
N LYS A 152 12.08 0.65 -1.39
CA LYS A 152 13.52 0.67 -1.76
C LYS A 152 14.46 0.34 -0.61
N VAL A 153 14.07 -0.57 0.25
CA VAL A 153 14.87 -1.09 1.36
C VAL A 153 15.48 -2.45 1.01
N SER A 154 16.59 -2.85 1.62
CA SER A 154 17.17 -4.19 1.51
C SER A 154 16.40 -5.18 2.40
N LEU A 155 16.68 -6.48 2.26
CA LEU A 155 16.13 -7.49 3.17
C LEU A 155 16.68 -7.32 4.60
N ASP A 156 17.90 -6.85 4.73
CA ASP A 156 18.49 -6.57 6.05
C ASP A 156 17.78 -5.36 6.68
N ASP A 157 17.50 -4.30 5.92
CA ASP A 157 16.69 -3.18 6.41
C ASP A 157 15.29 -3.64 6.86
N VAL A 158 14.67 -4.60 6.17
CA VAL A 158 13.37 -5.16 6.59
C VAL A 158 13.49 -5.88 7.93
N ARG A 159 14.56 -6.69 8.14
CA ARG A 159 14.81 -7.37 9.41
C ARG A 159 15.07 -6.37 10.53
N ASP A 160 15.90 -5.36 10.26
CA ASP A 160 16.25 -4.33 11.23
C ASP A 160 15.04 -3.46 11.59
N LEU A 161 14.21 -3.10 10.60
CA LEU A 161 12.94 -2.41 10.84
C LEU A 161 11.98 -3.26 11.69
N ARG A 162 11.87 -4.56 11.41
CA ARG A 162 11.05 -5.46 12.22
C ARG A 162 11.56 -5.51 13.66
N ALA A 163 12.86 -5.62 13.87
CA ALA A 163 13.46 -5.61 15.20
C ALA A 163 13.21 -4.28 15.93
N ALA A 164 13.34 -3.15 15.25
CA ALA A 164 13.13 -1.82 15.80
C ALA A 164 11.66 -1.54 16.13
N THR A 165 10.72 -1.97 15.29
CA THR A 165 9.29 -1.68 15.43
C THR A 165 8.55 -2.70 16.30
N GLY A 166 9.02 -3.94 16.37
CA GLY A 166 8.32 -5.04 17.06
C GLY A 166 7.08 -5.55 16.30
N ASP A 167 6.44 -6.58 16.85
CA ASP A 167 5.36 -7.32 16.16
C ASP A 167 4.06 -6.53 16.01
N GLY A 168 3.84 -5.49 16.82
CA GLY A 168 2.65 -4.65 16.75
C GLY A 168 2.60 -3.74 15.52
N PHE A 169 3.74 -3.48 14.89
CA PHE A 169 3.82 -2.63 13.70
C PHE A 169 3.54 -3.43 12.43
N GLN A 170 2.60 -2.97 11.60
CA GLN A 170 2.29 -3.61 10.33
C GLN A 170 3.27 -3.15 9.25
N LEU A 171 4.36 -3.89 9.07
CA LEU A 171 5.42 -3.57 8.11
C LEU A 171 5.11 -4.13 6.72
N TYR A 172 4.95 -3.26 5.72
CA TYR A 172 4.74 -3.62 4.31
C TYR A 172 5.98 -3.30 3.48
N ASP A 173 6.59 -4.33 2.88
CA ASP A 173 7.69 -4.15 1.91
C ASP A 173 7.12 -3.72 0.55
N GLY A 174 7.36 -2.46 0.19
CA GLY A 174 6.86 -1.87 -1.06
C GLY A 174 7.62 -2.29 -2.31
N ARG A 175 8.67 -3.15 -2.21
CA ARG A 175 9.44 -3.62 -3.37
C ARG A 175 8.78 -4.73 -4.14
N CYS A 176 8.08 -5.62 -3.45
CA CYS A 176 7.54 -6.88 -3.97
C CYS A 176 8.59 -7.73 -4.74
N ARG A 177 9.86 -7.59 -4.38
CA ARG A 177 10.94 -8.49 -4.80
C ARG A 177 11.30 -9.39 -3.63
N HIS A 178 11.68 -10.62 -3.88
CA HIS A 178 12.03 -11.55 -2.81
C HIS A 178 10.92 -11.71 -1.77
N VAL A 179 9.69 -11.88 -2.24
CA VAL A 179 8.48 -11.90 -1.42
C VAL A 179 8.58 -12.88 -0.26
N ALA A 180 9.02 -14.11 -0.52
CA ALA A 180 9.15 -15.13 0.52
C ALA A 180 10.19 -14.76 1.61
N GLU A 181 11.29 -14.12 1.21
CA GLU A 181 12.32 -13.65 2.14
C GLU A 181 11.82 -12.46 2.96
N SER A 182 11.10 -11.53 2.34
CA SER A 182 10.49 -10.39 3.06
C SER A 182 9.48 -10.88 4.10
N VAL A 183 8.65 -11.88 3.77
CA VAL A 183 7.71 -12.48 4.73
C VAL A 183 8.46 -13.19 5.86
N ARG A 184 9.52 -13.98 5.58
CA ARG A 184 10.34 -14.59 6.61
C ARG A 184 11.06 -13.56 7.49
N ALA A 185 11.34 -12.38 6.93
CA ALA A 185 11.88 -11.24 7.68
C ALA A 185 10.82 -10.49 8.51
N GLY A 186 9.56 -10.92 8.46
CA GLY A 186 8.45 -10.35 9.22
C GLY A 186 7.72 -9.19 8.56
N ALA A 187 7.94 -8.93 7.26
CA ALA A 187 7.14 -7.99 6.51
C ALA A 187 5.84 -8.64 5.99
N ALA A 188 4.81 -7.84 5.86
CA ALA A 188 3.66 -8.12 5.02
C ALA A 188 3.95 -7.68 3.57
N LEU A 189 3.11 -8.10 2.64
CA LEU A 189 3.34 -7.90 1.22
C LEU A 189 2.61 -6.70 0.66
N MET A 190 3.22 -6.08 -0.34
CA MET A 190 2.61 -5.06 -1.17
C MET A 190 2.87 -5.32 -2.64
N CYS A 191 1.92 -4.93 -3.50
CA CYS A 191 2.13 -4.97 -4.94
C CYS A 191 3.16 -3.96 -5.42
N ASP A 192 3.93 -4.38 -6.42
CA ASP A 192 4.97 -3.58 -7.07
C ASP A 192 4.39 -2.30 -7.71
N GLU A 193 5.17 -1.23 -7.62
CA GLU A 193 4.95 0.04 -8.29
C GLU A 193 4.96 -0.03 -9.83
N ARG A 194 5.33 -1.17 -10.42
CA ARG A 194 5.32 -1.42 -11.87
C ARG A 194 4.02 -1.99 -12.39
N GLY A 195 2.98 -2.06 -11.55
CA GLY A 195 1.68 -2.56 -11.96
C GLY A 195 1.65 -4.05 -12.29
N VAL A 196 2.59 -4.82 -11.73
CA VAL A 196 2.47 -6.28 -11.75
C VAL A 196 1.16 -6.64 -11.05
N PRO A 197 0.28 -7.40 -11.68
CA PRO A 197 -1.00 -7.75 -11.09
C PRO A 197 -0.81 -8.41 -9.71
N CYS A 198 -1.59 -7.98 -8.74
CA CYS A 198 -1.52 -8.45 -7.35
C CYS A 198 -1.53 -9.97 -7.20
N HIS A 199 -2.14 -10.67 -8.14
CA HIS A 199 -2.21 -12.12 -8.14
C HIS A 199 -0.83 -12.82 -8.18
N LEU A 200 0.20 -12.17 -8.74
CA LEU A 200 1.56 -12.72 -8.76
C LEU A 200 2.26 -12.61 -7.41
N VAL A 201 1.87 -11.63 -6.58
CA VAL A 201 2.48 -11.42 -5.26
C VAL A 201 1.90 -12.37 -4.22
N CYS A 202 0.59 -12.60 -4.27
CA CYS A 202 -0.10 -13.46 -3.33
C CYS A 202 0.35 -14.91 -3.42
N ALA A 203 0.67 -15.35 -4.59
CA ALA A 203 1.09 -16.71 -4.87
C ALA A 203 2.42 -17.12 -4.25
N GLN A 204 3.33 -16.18 -4.06
CA GLN A 204 4.60 -16.46 -3.39
C GLN A 204 4.47 -16.48 -1.85
N ALA A 205 3.48 -15.77 -1.30
CA ALA A 205 3.17 -15.84 0.13
C ALA A 205 2.57 -17.20 0.52
N GLU A 206 1.88 -17.83 -0.44
CA GLU A 206 1.30 -19.18 -0.30
C GLU A 206 2.27 -20.31 -0.67
N ALA A 207 3.56 -20.03 -0.90
CA ALA A 207 4.55 -21.05 -1.27
C ALA A 207 4.67 -22.19 -0.24
N ASP A 208 4.16 -21.99 0.97
CA ASP A 208 4.00 -23.00 2.00
C ASP A 208 2.59 -23.64 2.03
N ALA A 209 1.69 -23.24 1.14
CA ALA A 209 0.36 -23.83 0.98
C ALA A 209 0.39 -25.11 0.13
N PRO A 210 -0.59 -26.03 0.28
CA PRO A 210 -0.57 -27.32 -0.39
C PRO A 210 -0.49 -27.23 -1.91
N THR A 211 0.18 -28.20 -2.49
CA THR A 211 0.75 -28.34 -3.83
C THR A 211 -0.25 -28.23 -5.03
N GLU A 212 -1.53 -28.01 -4.80
CA GLU A 212 -2.58 -28.17 -5.84
C GLU A 212 -2.68 -26.99 -6.83
N HIS A 213 -1.97 -25.88 -6.59
CA HIS A 213 -2.07 -24.66 -7.41
C HIS A 213 -0.72 -24.09 -7.88
N ARG A 214 0.31 -24.92 -8.04
CA ARG A 214 1.62 -24.46 -8.53
C ARG A 214 1.73 -24.61 -10.04
N SER A 215 1.87 -23.49 -10.77
CA SER A 215 2.46 -23.50 -12.11
C SER A 215 3.89 -22.99 -12.03
N THR A 216 4.84 -23.72 -12.62
CA THR A 216 6.25 -23.35 -12.69
C THR A 216 6.49 -22.52 -13.94
N GLY A 217 6.86 -21.23 -13.77
CA GLY A 217 7.58 -20.47 -14.78
C GLY A 217 9.08 -20.78 -14.72
N ASP A 218 9.84 -20.31 -15.70
CA ASP A 218 11.29 -20.56 -15.85
C ASP A 218 12.15 -20.21 -14.62
N ASP A 219 11.63 -19.46 -13.66
CA ASP A 219 12.29 -19.05 -12.42
C ASP A 219 11.81 -19.87 -11.19
N GLY A 220 11.03 -20.91 -11.42
CA GLY A 220 10.64 -21.88 -10.39
C GLY A 220 9.54 -21.45 -9.43
N LEU A 221 8.93 -20.26 -9.56
CA LEU A 221 7.84 -19.81 -8.71
C LEU A 221 6.93 -18.77 -9.41
N ALA A 222 5.91 -19.25 -10.09
CA ALA A 222 4.73 -18.45 -10.39
C ALA A 222 3.49 -19.27 -10.02
N VAL A 223 2.74 -18.83 -9.04
CA VAL A 223 1.38 -19.30 -8.77
C VAL A 223 0.43 -18.28 -9.36
N VAL A 224 -0.33 -18.66 -10.34
CA VAL A 224 -1.43 -17.85 -10.89
C VAL A 224 -2.64 -18.13 -10.02
N VAL A 225 -3.00 -17.19 -9.16
CA VAL A 225 -4.34 -17.18 -8.57
C VAL A 225 -5.22 -16.45 -9.57
N ASP A 226 -6.15 -17.17 -10.17
CA ASP A 226 -7.16 -16.59 -11.05
C ASP A 226 -8.13 -15.76 -10.19
N LEU A 227 -7.72 -14.53 -9.90
CA LEU A 227 -8.59 -13.59 -9.20
C LEU A 227 -9.59 -13.05 -10.24
N PRO A 228 -10.90 -13.06 -9.94
CA PRO A 228 -11.92 -12.48 -10.81
C PRO A 228 -11.83 -10.93 -10.92
N ILE A 229 -10.66 -10.36 -10.67
CA ILE A 229 -10.33 -8.94 -10.77
C ILE A 229 -9.67 -8.63 -12.12
N ALA A 230 -9.65 -9.52 -13.08
CA ALA A 230 -9.29 -9.10 -14.41
C ALA A 230 -10.42 -8.17 -14.95
N PRO A 231 -10.31 -6.83 -14.82
CA PRO A 231 -11.01 -6.01 -15.77
C PRO A 231 -10.32 -6.34 -17.08
N VAL A 232 -11.08 -6.54 -18.11
CA VAL A 232 -10.59 -6.35 -19.46
C VAL A 232 -10.25 -4.85 -19.58
N ILE A 233 -9.14 -4.44 -18.96
CA ILE A 233 -8.52 -3.17 -19.27
C ILE A 233 -7.68 -3.48 -20.49
N ASP A 234 -8.22 -3.13 -21.64
CA ASP A 234 -7.44 -3.08 -22.85
C ASP A 234 -6.32 -2.05 -22.67
N LEU A 235 -5.15 -2.51 -22.28
CA LEU A 235 -3.95 -1.69 -22.10
C LEU A 235 -3.40 -1.17 -23.43
N SER A 236 -3.96 -1.58 -24.58
CA SER A 236 -3.54 -1.14 -25.91
C SER A 236 -3.88 0.33 -26.19
N THR A 237 -4.80 0.93 -25.42
CA THR A 237 -5.24 2.33 -25.57
C THR A 237 -4.48 3.33 -24.69
N ARG A 238 -3.47 2.90 -23.91
CA ARG A 238 -2.62 3.86 -23.17
C ARG A 238 -1.84 4.74 -24.13
N ARG A 239 -2.44 5.85 -24.56
CA ARG A 239 -1.68 7.00 -25.06
C ARG A 239 -0.87 7.56 -23.89
N ARG A 240 0.46 7.59 -24.04
CA ARG A 240 1.34 8.37 -23.17
C ARG A 240 0.82 9.81 -23.19
N ILE A 241 0.42 10.29 -22.01
CA ILE A 241 0.27 11.72 -21.81
C ILE A 241 1.71 12.22 -21.59
N ALA A 242 2.14 13.10 -22.48
CA ALA A 242 3.44 13.75 -22.44
C ALA A 242 3.50 14.74 -21.28
#